data_26acca28332a242b51b00124027c5fcd
#
_entry.id   26acca28332a242b51b00124027c5fcd
#
_cell.length_a   1.000
_cell.length_b   1.000
_cell.length_c   1.000
_cell.angle_alpha   90.00
_cell.angle_beta   90.00
_cell.angle_gamma   90.00
#
_symmetry.space_group_name_H-M   'P 1'
#
loop_
_entity.id
_entity.type
_entity.pdbx_description
1 polymer ?
#
loop_
_entity_poly.entity_id
_entity_poly.type
_entity_poly.pdbx_seq_one_letter_code
_entity_poly.pdbx_strand_id
1 'polypeptide(L)'
;MTNKNVQRLPAEELYQREIDALIATDHDPVPTGWKMSPRAVLHYITGECTAKGVPITAKYIGDRRLVEIAIATLLTDRALLLIGEPGTAKSWLSEHLAAAITGDSTKVVQGTAGTTEEQIKYSWNYAMLIAKGPCPEAMVKSPVYRAMETGSIARVEEISRCASEVQDALISILSEKRLSVPELGLEVPAQKGFSVIATANTRDKGVNDMSAALKRRFNIVVLPTPADIATEMEIVQTRVEELSSGLDLNARQPDGDTVEKVVTIFRELRAGATLDGKQKLKPTSGVLSTAEAISLLCNSMALAGSFGDGGIMPEDLAAGLQGAVVKDEEKDKISWKEYLENVMKKRGSQWLPLYRACRELNGK
;
A
#
# COMPACT_ATOMS: atom_id res chain seq x y z
N MET A 1 13.91 20.22 -11.21
CA MET A 1 12.69 20.60 -11.98
C MET A 1 11.68 19.49 -11.79
N THR A 2 10.72 19.68 -10.90
CA THR A 2 9.61 18.74 -10.71
C THR A 2 8.81 18.68 -12.01
N ASN A 3 8.77 17.52 -12.61
CA ASN A 3 8.06 17.29 -13.86
C ASN A 3 6.54 17.33 -13.55
N LYS A 4 5.92 18.50 -13.70
CA LYS A 4 4.51 18.76 -13.37
C LYS A 4 3.50 17.86 -14.12
N ASN A 5 3.97 17.03 -15.06
CA ASN A 5 3.14 16.15 -15.89
C ASN A 5 3.20 14.68 -15.47
N VAL A 6 3.84 14.35 -14.35
CA VAL A 6 3.87 12.98 -13.83
C VAL A 6 2.65 12.78 -12.93
N GLN A 7 1.84 11.76 -13.24
CA GLN A 7 0.59 11.50 -12.51
C GLN A 7 0.82 11.08 -11.06
N ARG A 8 1.93 10.36 -10.78
CA ARG A 8 2.33 9.96 -9.43
C ARG A 8 3.84 10.06 -9.28
N LEU A 9 4.26 10.94 -8.39
CA LEU A 9 5.67 11.04 -8.00
C LEU A 9 6.01 9.90 -7.02
N PRO A 10 7.27 9.41 -7.00
CA PRO A 10 7.73 8.51 -5.96
C PRO A 10 7.73 9.22 -4.59
N ALA A 11 7.67 8.46 -3.51
CA ALA A 11 7.49 9.01 -2.17
C ALA A 11 8.60 9.98 -1.76
N GLU A 12 9.85 9.73 -2.14
CA GLU A 12 10.99 10.61 -1.87
C GLU A 12 10.89 11.97 -2.54
N GLU A 13 10.24 12.06 -3.72
CA GLU A 13 10.01 13.34 -4.40
C GLU A 13 8.76 14.05 -3.86
N LEU A 14 7.68 13.29 -3.61
CA LEU A 14 6.43 13.84 -3.10
C LEU A 14 6.59 14.46 -1.71
N TYR A 15 7.36 13.81 -0.84
CA TYR A 15 7.62 14.24 0.54
C TYR A 15 9.05 14.78 0.74
N GLN A 16 9.69 15.26 -0.33
CA GLN A 16 11.07 15.77 -0.30
C GLN A 16 11.30 16.79 0.81
N ARG A 17 10.35 17.74 0.99
CA ARG A 17 10.44 18.78 2.02
C ARG A 17 10.48 18.22 3.43
N GLU A 18 9.70 17.19 3.71
CA GLU A 18 9.67 16.52 5.01
C GLU A 18 10.96 15.73 5.27
N ILE A 19 11.42 15.00 4.25
CA ILE A 19 12.66 14.22 4.29
C ILE A 19 13.85 15.13 4.53
N ASP A 20 13.97 16.24 3.78
CA ASP A 20 15.06 17.21 3.94
C ASP A 20 15.05 17.86 5.33
N ALA A 21 13.87 18.19 5.84
CA ALA A 21 13.73 18.77 7.18
C ALA A 21 14.18 17.81 8.28
N LEU A 22 13.81 16.50 8.15
CA LEU A 22 14.24 15.46 9.08
C LEU A 22 15.74 15.24 9.02
N ILE A 23 16.32 15.06 7.83
CA ILE A 23 17.78 14.88 7.66
C ILE A 23 18.53 16.06 8.28
N ALA A 24 18.05 17.27 8.09
CA ALA A 24 18.71 18.47 8.60
C ALA A 24 18.63 18.67 10.14
N THR A 25 17.75 17.93 10.81
CA THR A 25 17.59 17.93 12.28
C THR A 25 17.99 16.63 12.93
N ASP A 26 18.44 15.66 12.14
CA ASP A 26 18.88 14.36 12.61
C ASP A 26 20.29 14.44 13.18
N HIS A 27 20.42 14.16 14.46
CA HIS A 27 21.70 14.14 15.18
C HIS A 27 22.07 12.74 15.67
N ASP A 28 21.23 11.75 15.41
CA ASP A 28 21.46 10.37 15.78
C ASP A 28 22.39 9.67 14.76
N PRO A 29 23.06 8.57 15.15
CA PRO A 29 23.91 7.81 14.25
C PRO A 29 23.13 7.28 13.02
N VAL A 30 23.63 7.59 11.83
CA VAL A 30 23.06 7.14 10.56
C VAL A 30 23.77 5.87 10.10
N PRO A 31 23.05 4.75 9.90
CA PRO A 31 23.64 3.51 9.40
C PRO A 31 24.22 3.68 7.99
N THR A 32 25.28 2.92 7.68
CA THR A 32 25.90 2.96 6.35
C THR A 32 24.89 2.57 5.26
N GLY A 33 24.72 3.42 4.26
CA GLY A 33 23.78 3.24 3.16
C GLY A 33 22.39 3.82 3.43
N TRP A 34 22.13 4.33 4.63
CA TRP A 34 20.89 5.02 4.97
C TRP A 34 21.01 6.54 4.74
N LYS A 35 19.88 7.20 4.53
CA LYS A 35 19.78 8.67 4.38
C LYS A 35 19.60 9.38 5.71
N MET A 36 18.99 8.74 6.69
CA MET A 36 18.73 9.28 8.02
C MET A 36 18.78 8.16 9.08
N SER A 37 18.82 8.55 10.35
CA SER A 37 18.86 7.62 11.48
C SER A 37 17.55 6.81 11.58
N PRO A 38 17.57 5.64 12.26
CA PRO A 38 16.37 4.86 12.54
C PRO A 38 15.27 5.64 13.25
N ARG A 39 15.63 6.59 14.11
CA ARG A 39 14.66 7.46 14.81
C ARG A 39 14.04 8.47 13.86
N ALA A 40 14.80 9.07 12.97
CA ALA A 40 14.28 9.99 11.95
C ALA A 40 13.37 9.25 10.96
N VAL A 41 13.72 8.01 10.55
CA VAL A 41 12.83 7.14 9.76
C VAL A 41 11.52 6.87 10.50
N LEU A 42 11.57 6.56 11.80
CA LEU A 42 10.37 6.35 12.60
C LEU A 42 9.48 7.59 12.61
N HIS A 43 10.05 8.77 12.86
CA HIS A 43 9.31 10.04 12.83
C HIS A 43 8.69 10.32 11.46
N TYR A 44 9.42 10.04 10.37
CA TYR A 44 8.88 10.18 9.02
C TYR A 44 7.66 9.28 8.78
N ILE A 45 7.70 8.04 9.29
CA ILE A 45 6.59 7.10 9.10
C ILE A 45 5.40 7.43 10.01
N THR A 46 5.64 7.79 11.28
CA THR A 46 4.57 7.99 12.28
C THR A 46 4.00 9.41 12.29
N GLY A 47 4.72 10.40 11.76
CA GLY A 47 4.26 11.79 11.71
C GLY A 47 4.25 12.49 13.08
N GLU A 48 4.92 11.94 14.09
CA GLU A 48 4.83 12.42 15.49
C GLU A 48 5.69 13.64 15.79
N CYS A 49 6.15 14.38 14.80
CA CYS A 49 7.05 15.51 15.04
C CYS A 49 6.91 16.64 14.02
N THR A 50 7.52 17.76 14.37
CA THR A 50 7.75 18.90 13.47
C THR A 50 9.26 19.10 13.35
N ALA A 51 9.81 19.08 12.13
CA ALA A 51 11.21 19.31 11.86
C ALA A 51 11.42 20.65 11.14
N LYS A 52 12.25 21.54 11.69
CA LYS A 52 12.47 22.91 11.15
C LYS A 52 11.17 23.67 10.79
N GLY A 53 10.12 23.52 11.58
CA GLY A 53 8.82 24.14 11.31
C GLY A 53 8.00 23.46 10.19
N VAL A 54 8.48 22.32 9.65
CA VAL A 54 7.74 21.49 8.70
C VAL A 54 7.02 20.39 9.49
N PRO A 55 5.68 20.36 9.51
CA PRO A 55 4.95 19.25 10.08
C PRO A 55 5.21 17.99 9.25
N ILE A 56 5.49 16.88 9.93
CA ILE A 56 5.69 15.59 9.29
C ILE A 56 4.34 14.85 9.29
N THR A 57 3.82 14.55 8.11
CA THR A 57 2.56 13.82 7.97
C THR A 57 2.73 12.34 8.26
N ALA A 58 1.75 11.72 8.93
CA ALA A 58 1.81 10.29 9.20
C ALA A 58 1.65 9.48 7.91
N LYS A 59 2.60 8.58 7.63
CA LYS A 59 2.53 7.64 6.51
C LYS A 59 1.88 6.32 6.93
N TYR A 60 1.93 6.01 8.21
CA TYR A 60 1.28 4.85 8.81
C TYR A 60 0.64 5.27 10.13
N ILE A 61 -0.67 5.04 10.24
CA ILE A 61 -1.46 5.26 11.45
C ILE A 61 -1.81 3.88 12.02
N GLY A 62 -1.29 3.57 13.21
CA GLY A 62 -1.45 2.27 13.85
C GLY A 62 -0.41 2.04 14.93
N ASP A 63 -0.17 0.78 15.26
CA ASP A 63 0.79 0.43 16.33
C ASP A 63 2.23 0.82 15.93
N ARG A 64 2.75 1.83 16.62
CA ARG A 64 4.12 2.33 16.49
C ARG A 64 5.16 1.21 16.62
N ARG A 65 4.90 0.22 17.48
CA ARG A 65 5.84 -0.88 17.71
C ARG A 65 6.08 -1.72 16.46
N LEU A 66 5.08 -1.89 15.61
CA LEU A 66 5.23 -2.59 14.34
C LEU A 66 6.19 -1.85 13.38
N VAL A 67 6.13 -0.52 13.37
CA VAL A 67 7.05 0.31 12.58
C VAL A 67 8.48 0.20 13.13
N GLU A 68 8.64 0.26 14.46
CA GLU A 68 9.95 0.07 15.10
C GLU A 68 10.56 -1.29 14.77
N ILE A 69 9.78 -2.38 14.80
CA ILE A 69 10.23 -3.73 14.43
C ILE A 69 10.63 -3.79 12.94
N ALA A 70 9.85 -3.15 12.06
CA ALA A 70 10.16 -3.10 10.64
C ALA A 70 11.49 -2.38 10.38
N ILE A 71 11.71 -1.21 11.00
CA ILE A 71 12.95 -0.45 10.91
C ILE A 71 14.13 -1.25 11.50
N ALA A 72 13.96 -1.83 12.68
CA ALA A 72 14.98 -2.65 13.32
C ALA A 72 15.36 -3.87 12.48
N THR A 73 14.40 -4.47 11.78
CA THR A 73 14.66 -5.56 10.83
C THR A 73 15.61 -5.12 9.72
N LEU A 74 15.36 -3.95 9.12
CA LEU A 74 16.16 -3.43 8.00
C LEU A 74 17.56 -2.97 8.42
N LEU A 75 17.84 -2.85 9.73
CA LEU A 75 19.18 -2.64 10.28
C LEU A 75 20.01 -3.93 10.33
N THR A 76 19.36 -5.08 10.23
CA THR A 76 20.02 -6.39 10.28
C THR A 76 20.29 -6.92 8.87
N ASP A 77 20.79 -8.13 8.77
CA ASP A 77 20.95 -8.86 7.50
C ASP A 77 19.65 -9.47 6.96
N ARG A 78 18.57 -9.39 7.75
CA ARG A 78 17.26 -9.96 7.40
C ARG A 78 16.47 -9.06 6.46
N ALA A 79 15.75 -9.69 5.54
CA ALA A 79 14.73 -8.99 4.77
C ALA A 79 13.44 -8.81 5.58
N LEU A 80 12.64 -7.82 5.22
CA LEU A 80 11.35 -7.54 5.86
C LEU A 80 10.21 -8.10 5.02
N LEU A 81 9.31 -8.86 5.63
CA LEU A 81 8.06 -9.32 5.01
C LEU A 81 6.88 -8.69 5.74
N LEU A 82 6.16 -7.82 5.04
CA LEU A 82 4.91 -7.23 5.50
C LEU A 82 3.72 -8.09 5.07
N ILE A 83 3.00 -8.63 6.04
CA ILE A 83 1.81 -9.47 5.80
C ILE A 83 0.58 -8.75 6.34
N GLY A 84 -0.55 -8.87 5.67
CA GLY A 84 -1.81 -8.32 6.13
C GLY A 84 -2.93 -8.50 5.11
N GLU A 85 -4.15 -8.16 5.50
CA GLU A 85 -5.29 -8.15 4.60
C GLU A 85 -5.12 -7.09 3.50
N PRO A 86 -5.82 -7.20 2.36
CA PRO A 86 -5.85 -6.12 1.37
C PRO A 86 -6.27 -4.79 2.01
N GLY A 87 -5.58 -3.70 1.63
CA GLY A 87 -5.88 -2.36 2.15
C GLY A 87 -5.29 -2.02 3.52
N THR A 88 -4.41 -2.85 4.11
CA THR A 88 -3.69 -2.55 5.37
C THR A 88 -2.40 -1.75 5.16
N ALA A 89 -2.28 -1.02 4.08
CA ALA A 89 -1.16 -0.12 3.76
C ALA A 89 0.22 -0.79 3.61
N LYS A 90 0.32 -2.10 3.33
CA LYS A 90 1.60 -2.82 3.16
C LYS A 90 2.51 -2.17 2.11
N SER A 91 2.02 -2.02 0.89
CA SER A 91 2.79 -1.44 -0.23
C SER A 91 3.11 0.04 0.00
N TRP A 92 2.22 0.76 0.68
CA TRP A 92 2.44 2.14 1.08
C TRP A 92 3.57 2.25 2.12
N LEU A 93 3.53 1.42 3.15
CA LEU A 93 4.59 1.39 4.18
C LEU A 93 5.93 0.95 3.58
N SER A 94 5.94 -0.04 2.67
CA SER A 94 7.16 -0.49 1.99
C SER A 94 7.79 0.63 1.15
N GLU A 95 6.97 1.41 0.42
CA GLU A 95 7.39 2.55 -0.38
C GLU A 95 8.04 3.63 0.48
N HIS A 96 7.38 4.02 1.56
CA HIS A 96 7.88 5.07 2.45
C HIS A 96 9.10 4.65 3.26
N LEU A 97 9.21 3.39 3.66
CA LEU A 97 10.44 2.88 4.27
C LEU A 97 11.61 2.93 3.30
N ALA A 98 11.42 2.50 2.05
CA ALA A 98 12.47 2.57 1.03
C ALA A 98 12.88 4.03 0.73
N ALA A 99 11.93 4.94 0.59
CA ALA A 99 12.16 6.36 0.38
C ALA A 99 12.97 7.00 1.52
N ALA A 100 12.55 6.77 2.77
CA ALA A 100 13.20 7.35 3.94
C ALA A 100 14.61 6.77 4.19
N ILE A 101 14.76 5.46 3.99
CA ILE A 101 16.00 4.75 4.31
C ILE A 101 17.06 4.98 3.23
N THR A 102 16.73 4.77 1.96
CA THR A 102 17.70 4.79 0.88
C THR A 102 17.50 5.91 -0.15
N GLY A 103 16.42 6.69 -0.03
CA GLY A 103 16.12 7.80 -0.92
C GLY A 103 15.66 7.37 -2.32
N ASP A 104 15.21 6.13 -2.46
CA ASP A 104 14.72 5.59 -3.72
C ASP A 104 13.72 4.47 -3.47
N SER A 105 12.45 4.73 -3.74
CA SER A 105 11.34 3.78 -3.60
C SER A 105 10.95 3.09 -4.92
N THR A 106 11.63 3.41 -6.02
CA THR A 106 11.26 3.01 -7.37
C THR A 106 11.73 1.61 -7.78
N LYS A 107 12.64 1.00 -7.01
CA LYS A 107 13.16 -0.34 -7.29
C LYS A 107 12.16 -1.41 -6.85
N VAL A 108 11.10 -1.56 -7.63
CA VAL A 108 9.97 -2.45 -7.33
C VAL A 108 9.80 -3.54 -8.37
N VAL A 109 9.51 -4.76 -7.89
CA VAL A 109 9.02 -5.89 -8.68
C VAL A 109 7.60 -6.18 -8.20
N GLN A 110 6.63 -6.12 -9.11
CA GLN A 110 5.25 -6.49 -8.81
C GLN A 110 5.07 -7.99 -9.05
N GLY A 111 4.78 -8.73 -8.00
CA GLY A 111 4.51 -10.16 -8.06
C GLY A 111 3.17 -10.44 -8.72
N THR A 112 3.17 -11.32 -9.70
CA THR A 112 2.00 -11.85 -10.42
C THR A 112 2.25 -13.31 -10.76
N ALA A 113 1.22 -14.03 -11.21
CA ALA A 113 1.37 -15.39 -11.70
C ALA A 113 2.30 -15.49 -12.95
N GLY A 114 2.46 -14.39 -13.69
CA GLY A 114 3.34 -14.31 -14.85
C GLY A 114 4.73 -13.74 -14.57
N THR A 115 5.06 -13.44 -13.31
CA THR A 115 6.39 -12.96 -12.94
C THR A 115 7.42 -14.06 -13.15
N THR A 116 8.56 -13.74 -13.76
CA THR A 116 9.64 -14.66 -14.05
C THR A 116 10.86 -14.42 -13.17
N GLU A 117 11.76 -15.39 -13.09
CA GLU A 117 13.03 -15.26 -12.38
C GLU A 117 13.89 -14.13 -12.95
N GLU A 118 13.81 -13.88 -14.26
CA GLU A 118 14.52 -12.80 -14.93
C GLU A 118 14.14 -11.41 -14.42
N GLN A 119 12.88 -11.24 -13.98
CA GLN A 119 12.42 -9.98 -13.39
C GLN A 119 12.97 -9.77 -11.96
N ILE A 120 13.40 -10.84 -11.30
CA ILE A 120 14.07 -10.78 -10.00
C ILE A 120 15.57 -10.57 -10.16
N LYS A 121 16.21 -11.30 -11.09
CA LYS A 121 17.68 -11.30 -11.27
C LYS A 121 18.12 -10.32 -12.36
N TYR A 122 18.07 -10.74 -13.59
CA TYR A 122 18.40 -9.96 -14.80
C TYR A 122 17.82 -10.67 -16.02
N SER A 123 17.71 -9.96 -17.11
CA SER A 123 17.32 -10.50 -18.42
C SER A 123 18.30 -10.05 -19.49
N TRP A 124 18.04 -10.47 -20.72
CA TRP A 124 18.89 -10.13 -21.85
C TRP A 124 18.12 -9.34 -22.91
N ASN A 125 18.78 -8.33 -23.49
CA ASN A 125 18.34 -7.76 -24.74
C ASN A 125 18.73 -8.76 -25.85
N TYR A 126 17.75 -9.54 -26.30
CA TYR A 126 17.98 -10.64 -27.24
C TYR A 126 18.58 -10.18 -28.58
N ALA A 127 18.23 -8.99 -29.08
CA ALA A 127 18.81 -8.45 -30.30
C ALA A 127 20.33 -8.20 -30.15
N MET A 128 20.74 -7.65 -29.00
CA MET A 128 22.17 -7.45 -28.70
C MET A 128 22.89 -8.77 -28.42
N LEU A 129 22.21 -9.68 -27.70
CA LEU A 129 22.75 -11.01 -27.39
C LEU A 129 23.08 -11.80 -28.68
N ILE A 130 22.17 -11.77 -29.67
CA ILE A 130 22.41 -12.40 -30.99
C ILE A 130 23.54 -11.71 -31.75
N ALA A 131 23.61 -10.37 -31.70
CA ALA A 131 24.58 -9.60 -32.47
C ALA A 131 26.00 -9.65 -31.88
N LYS A 132 26.15 -9.69 -30.55
CA LYS A 132 27.43 -9.51 -29.85
C LYS A 132 27.79 -10.64 -28.88
N GLY A 133 26.90 -11.61 -28.67
CA GLY A 133 27.05 -12.60 -27.61
C GLY A 133 26.75 -12.00 -26.21
N PRO A 134 26.94 -12.81 -25.15
CA PRO A 134 26.81 -12.33 -23.78
C PRO A 134 27.80 -11.23 -23.47
N CYS A 135 27.31 -10.03 -23.18
CA CYS A 135 28.13 -8.87 -22.81
C CYS A 135 27.34 -7.97 -21.84
N PRO A 136 28.02 -7.14 -21.02
CA PRO A 136 27.36 -6.27 -20.06
C PRO A 136 26.30 -5.35 -20.65
N GLU A 137 26.50 -4.89 -21.90
CA GLU A 137 25.58 -4.00 -22.60
C GLU A 137 24.29 -4.70 -23.05
N ALA A 138 24.35 -6.02 -23.24
CA ALA A 138 23.18 -6.83 -23.58
C ALA A 138 22.35 -7.22 -22.34
N MET A 139 22.92 -7.08 -21.13
CA MET A 139 22.24 -7.42 -19.88
C MET A 139 21.28 -6.33 -19.45
N VAL A 140 20.05 -6.71 -19.14
CA VAL A 140 19.01 -5.84 -18.59
C VAL A 140 18.86 -6.12 -17.10
N LYS A 141 19.33 -5.20 -16.28
CA LYS A 141 19.34 -5.31 -14.81
C LYS A 141 17.95 -5.16 -14.24
N SER A 142 17.53 -6.10 -13.41
CA SER A 142 16.26 -6.02 -12.65
C SER A 142 16.30 -4.91 -11.60
N PRO A 143 15.15 -4.55 -11.00
CA PRO A 143 15.10 -3.67 -9.83
C PRO A 143 15.91 -4.20 -8.63
N VAL A 144 15.89 -5.52 -8.39
CA VAL A 144 16.67 -6.14 -7.30
C VAL A 144 18.17 -6.04 -7.59
N TYR A 145 18.59 -6.34 -8.82
CA TYR A 145 19.99 -6.18 -9.23
C TYR A 145 20.48 -4.75 -9.01
N ARG A 146 19.70 -3.76 -9.47
CA ARG A 146 20.05 -2.33 -9.27
C ARG A 146 20.11 -1.94 -7.81
N ALA A 147 19.22 -2.48 -6.99
CA ALA A 147 19.25 -2.25 -5.54
C ALA A 147 20.53 -2.81 -4.91
N MET A 148 20.97 -4.00 -5.33
CA MET A 148 22.23 -4.58 -4.86
C MET A 148 23.44 -3.71 -5.22
N GLU A 149 23.51 -3.22 -6.46
CA GLU A 149 24.62 -2.36 -6.91
C GLU A 149 24.67 -1.01 -6.20
N THR A 150 23.52 -0.45 -5.85
CA THR A 150 23.46 0.89 -5.25
C THR A 150 23.35 0.88 -3.74
N GLY A 151 23.26 -0.30 -3.11
CA GLY A 151 23.07 -0.42 -1.66
C GLY A 151 21.71 0.14 -1.21
N SER A 152 20.66 -0.06 -2.01
CA SER A 152 19.32 0.45 -1.71
C SER A 152 18.33 -0.67 -1.41
N ILE A 153 17.10 -0.32 -1.07
CA ILE A 153 16.04 -1.27 -0.79
C ILE A 153 15.35 -1.66 -2.11
N ALA A 154 15.26 -2.99 -2.36
CA ALA A 154 14.38 -3.54 -3.38
C ALA A 154 13.02 -3.88 -2.75
N ARG A 155 11.94 -3.55 -3.45
CA ARG A 155 10.57 -3.87 -3.04
C ARG A 155 10.04 -5.00 -3.92
N VAL A 156 9.50 -6.07 -3.31
CA VAL A 156 8.86 -7.19 -4.00
C VAL A 156 7.42 -7.25 -3.52
N GLU A 157 6.54 -6.61 -4.25
CA GLU A 157 5.14 -6.51 -3.90
C GLU A 157 4.39 -7.79 -4.28
N GLU A 158 3.49 -8.25 -3.39
CA GLU A 158 2.66 -9.45 -3.60
C GLU A 158 3.46 -10.71 -3.94
N ILE A 159 4.57 -10.95 -3.25
CA ILE A 159 5.49 -12.07 -3.51
C ILE A 159 4.79 -13.44 -3.54
N SER A 160 3.73 -13.63 -2.76
CA SER A 160 2.93 -14.84 -2.69
C SER A 160 2.18 -15.17 -3.99
N ARG A 161 2.04 -14.20 -4.92
CA ARG A 161 1.47 -14.46 -6.27
C ARG A 161 2.48 -15.02 -7.25
N CYS A 162 3.77 -14.91 -6.97
CA CYS A 162 4.81 -15.50 -7.80
C CYS A 162 4.81 -17.03 -7.66
N ALA A 163 5.19 -17.73 -8.72
CA ALA A 163 5.49 -19.15 -8.65
C ALA A 163 6.61 -19.42 -7.64
N SER A 164 6.65 -20.63 -7.06
CA SER A 164 7.65 -21.00 -6.04
C SER A 164 9.08 -20.87 -6.53
N GLU A 165 9.34 -21.22 -7.78
CA GLU A 165 10.65 -21.12 -8.42
C GLU A 165 11.15 -19.66 -8.46
N VAL A 166 10.25 -18.73 -8.75
CA VAL A 166 10.54 -17.28 -8.76
C VAL A 166 10.81 -16.75 -7.34
N GLN A 167 10.03 -17.23 -6.36
CA GLN A 167 10.25 -16.89 -4.96
C GLN A 167 11.63 -17.42 -4.49
N ASP A 168 12.00 -18.63 -4.88
CA ASP A 168 13.26 -19.25 -4.48
C ASP A 168 14.49 -18.57 -5.10
N ALA A 169 14.32 -17.83 -6.22
CA ALA A 169 15.36 -16.98 -6.78
C ALA A 169 15.90 -15.92 -5.79
N LEU A 170 15.08 -15.53 -4.82
CA LEU A 170 15.50 -14.60 -3.76
C LEU A 170 16.35 -15.27 -2.67
N ILE A 171 16.32 -16.60 -2.54
CA ILE A 171 16.99 -17.29 -1.41
C ILE A 171 18.49 -17.02 -1.41
N SER A 172 19.16 -17.17 -2.56
CA SER A 172 20.60 -16.92 -2.68
C SER A 172 20.94 -15.43 -2.44
N ILE A 173 20.16 -14.53 -3.01
CA ILE A 173 20.33 -13.07 -2.86
C ILE A 173 20.22 -12.66 -1.39
N LEU A 174 19.24 -13.21 -0.67
CA LEU A 174 19.02 -12.89 0.73
C LEU A 174 20.05 -13.53 1.66
N SER A 175 20.52 -14.75 1.35
CA SER A 175 21.48 -15.48 2.18
C SER A 175 22.93 -15.02 1.96
N GLU A 176 23.35 -15.01 0.70
CA GLU A 176 24.76 -14.79 0.36
C GLU A 176 25.06 -13.32 0.02
N LYS A 177 24.01 -12.49 -0.11
CA LYS A 177 24.13 -11.11 -0.56
C LYS A 177 24.93 -10.99 -1.87
N ARG A 178 24.72 -11.96 -2.74
CA ARG A 178 25.38 -12.08 -4.06
C ARG A 178 24.39 -12.53 -5.11
N LEU A 179 24.63 -12.10 -6.34
CA LEU A 179 23.90 -12.54 -7.52
C LEU A 179 24.93 -12.99 -8.57
N SER A 180 24.81 -14.24 -8.99
CA SER A 180 25.67 -14.80 -10.03
C SER A 180 25.10 -14.50 -11.42
N VAL A 181 25.99 -14.12 -12.36
CA VAL A 181 25.71 -13.95 -13.78
C VAL A 181 26.68 -14.88 -14.55
N PRO A 182 26.36 -16.20 -14.64
CA PRO A 182 27.27 -17.20 -15.17
C PRO A 182 27.72 -16.92 -16.59
N GLU A 183 26.85 -16.34 -17.43
CA GLU A 183 27.13 -16.04 -18.84
C GLU A 183 28.22 -15.00 -19.00
N LEU A 184 28.46 -14.17 -17.99
CA LEU A 184 29.53 -13.19 -17.96
C LEU A 184 30.68 -13.57 -17.02
N GLY A 185 30.54 -14.71 -16.30
CA GLY A 185 31.48 -15.08 -15.25
C GLY A 185 31.55 -14.07 -14.10
N LEU A 186 30.45 -13.36 -13.84
CA LEU A 186 30.38 -12.30 -12.83
C LEU A 186 29.64 -12.74 -11.58
N GLU A 187 30.16 -12.30 -10.44
CA GLU A 187 29.46 -12.31 -9.15
C GLU A 187 29.23 -10.85 -8.71
N VAL A 188 27.98 -10.50 -8.48
CA VAL A 188 27.57 -9.16 -8.06
C VAL A 188 27.31 -9.14 -6.56
N PRO A 189 28.22 -8.62 -5.74
CA PRO A 189 28.00 -8.47 -4.31
C PRO A 189 27.05 -7.30 -4.03
N ALA A 190 26.16 -7.48 -3.05
CA ALA A 190 25.32 -6.39 -2.59
C ALA A 190 26.14 -5.34 -1.83
N GLN A 191 25.93 -4.06 -2.17
CA GLN A 191 26.52 -2.94 -1.43
C GLN A 191 25.85 -2.76 -0.07
N LYS A 192 26.56 -2.12 0.88
CA LYS A 192 26.02 -1.79 2.20
C LYS A 192 24.76 -0.92 2.06
N GLY A 193 23.75 -1.24 2.85
CA GLY A 193 22.43 -0.61 2.75
C GLY A 193 21.41 -1.42 1.94
N PHE A 194 21.86 -2.42 1.14
CA PHE A 194 20.95 -3.30 0.43
C PHE A 194 20.10 -4.13 1.38
N SER A 195 18.79 -4.08 1.17
CA SER A 195 17.83 -4.98 1.79
C SER A 195 16.63 -5.22 0.85
N VAL A 196 15.74 -6.12 1.25
CA VAL A 196 14.50 -6.40 0.52
C VAL A 196 13.32 -6.22 1.46
N ILE A 197 12.31 -5.49 1.00
CA ILE A 197 10.98 -5.46 1.61
C ILE A 197 10.04 -6.22 0.68
N ALA A 198 9.44 -7.29 1.19
CA ALA A 198 8.41 -8.02 0.46
C ALA A 198 7.04 -7.78 1.10
N THR A 199 5.97 -7.86 0.31
CA THR A 199 4.60 -7.82 0.80
C THR A 199 3.84 -9.08 0.39
N ALA A 200 2.91 -9.52 1.24
CA ALA A 200 2.03 -10.65 0.97
C ALA A 200 0.65 -10.43 1.58
N ASN A 201 -0.38 -10.97 0.94
CA ASN A 201 -1.74 -10.98 1.48
C ASN A 201 -1.99 -12.26 2.28
N THR A 202 -2.75 -12.16 3.37
CA THR A 202 -3.07 -13.31 4.23
C THR A 202 -4.15 -14.24 3.66
N ARG A 203 -4.99 -13.75 2.75
CA ARG A 203 -6.24 -14.44 2.33
C ARG A 203 -6.43 -14.62 0.83
N ASP A 204 -5.45 -14.32 -0.01
CA ASP A 204 -5.62 -14.49 -1.45
C ASP A 204 -5.75 -15.98 -1.82
N LYS A 205 -6.89 -16.35 -2.41
CA LYS A 205 -7.08 -17.67 -3.03
C LYS A 205 -6.16 -17.75 -4.26
N GLY A 206 -5.33 -18.79 -4.34
CA GLY A 206 -4.36 -18.95 -5.43
C GLY A 206 -2.97 -18.40 -5.13
N VAL A 207 -2.71 -18.10 -3.87
CA VAL A 207 -1.38 -17.73 -3.37
C VAL A 207 -0.52 -18.98 -3.22
N ASN A 208 0.67 -18.95 -3.81
CA ASN A 208 1.67 -19.97 -3.56
C ASN A 208 2.22 -19.79 -2.15
N ASP A 209 2.17 -20.85 -1.35
CA ASP A 209 2.80 -20.85 -0.05
C ASP A 209 4.30 -20.62 -0.19
N MET A 210 4.81 -19.59 0.51
CA MET A 210 6.24 -19.38 0.56
C MET A 210 6.94 -20.56 1.20
N SER A 211 8.03 -21.03 0.58
CA SER A 211 8.83 -22.11 1.11
C SER A 211 9.35 -21.78 2.51
N ALA A 212 9.49 -22.79 3.38
CA ALA A 212 10.08 -22.61 4.71
C ALA A 212 11.51 -22.03 4.63
N ALA A 213 12.23 -22.36 3.55
CA ALA A 213 13.56 -21.85 3.29
C ALA A 213 13.53 -20.33 3.06
N LEU A 214 12.60 -19.83 2.27
CA LEU A 214 12.45 -18.39 2.01
C LEU A 214 11.92 -17.66 3.24
N LYS A 215 10.90 -18.19 3.93
CA LYS A 215 10.34 -17.59 5.16
C LYS A 215 11.40 -17.33 6.23
N ARG A 216 12.39 -18.22 6.36
CA ARG A 216 13.49 -18.07 7.34
C ARG A 216 14.42 -16.89 7.06
N ARG A 217 14.42 -16.30 5.85
CA ARG A 217 15.24 -15.15 5.46
C ARG A 217 14.55 -13.82 5.74
N PHE A 218 13.28 -13.88 6.07
CA PHE A 218 12.49 -12.70 6.43
C PHE A 218 12.23 -12.62 7.93
N ASN A 219 12.22 -11.38 8.45
CA ASN A 219 11.44 -11.08 9.63
C ASN A 219 10.05 -10.66 9.20
N ILE A 220 9.04 -11.24 9.81
CA ILE A 220 7.64 -11.06 9.43
C ILE A 220 7.01 -10.03 10.36
N VAL A 221 6.40 -9.00 9.77
CA VAL A 221 5.56 -8.02 10.46
C VAL A 221 4.15 -8.13 9.91
N VAL A 222 3.20 -8.43 10.79
CA VAL A 222 1.79 -8.55 10.42
C VAL A 222 1.11 -7.21 10.68
N LEU A 223 0.64 -6.56 9.63
CA LEU A 223 -0.11 -5.31 9.69
C LEU A 223 -1.59 -5.64 9.91
N PRO A 224 -2.18 -5.28 11.06
CA PRO A 224 -3.58 -5.52 11.33
C PRO A 224 -4.47 -4.57 10.52
N THR A 225 -5.74 -4.94 10.37
CA THR A 225 -6.79 -3.97 10.02
C THR A 225 -6.96 -2.97 11.16
N PRO A 226 -7.44 -1.73 10.89
CA PRO A 226 -7.66 -0.74 11.94
C PRO A 226 -8.51 -1.31 13.10
N ALA A 227 -8.03 -1.12 14.34
CA ALA A 227 -8.60 -1.75 15.51
C ALA A 227 -10.04 -1.30 15.77
N ASP A 228 -10.31 -0.02 15.63
CA ASP A 228 -11.60 0.60 15.91
C ASP A 228 -12.03 1.55 14.77
N ILE A 229 -13.26 2.03 14.86
CA ILE A 229 -13.84 2.91 13.86
C ILE A 229 -13.16 4.28 13.84
N ALA A 230 -12.74 4.80 14.99
CA ALA A 230 -12.12 6.11 15.09
C ALA A 230 -10.77 6.13 14.36
N THR A 231 -9.95 5.12 14.58
CA THR A 231 -8.68 4.94 13.86
C THR A 231 -8.89 4.79 12.35
N GLU A 232 -9.91 4.03 11.92
CA GLU A 232 -10.18 3.86 10.48
C GLU A 232 -10.70 5.16 9.86
N MET A 233 -11.53 5.94 10.57
CA MET A 233 -11.98 7.26 10.14
C MET A 233 -10.81 8.23 9.99
N GLU A 234 -9.89 8.27 10.96
CA GLU A 234 -8.68 9.10 10.90
C GLU A 234 -7.84 8.76 9.67
N ILE A 235 -7.59 7.47 9.42
CA ILE A 235 -6.85 7.02 8.23
C ILE A 235 -7.55 7.49 6.95
N VAL A 236 -8.84 7.27 6.84
CA VAL A 236 -9.63 7.63 5.66
C VAL A 236 -9.61 9.13 5.44
N GLN A 237 -9.85 9.93 6.49
CA GLN A 237 -9.91 11.38 6.41
C GLN A 237 -8.56 11.97 5.99
N THR A 238 -7.47 11.55 6.65
CA THR A 238 -6.10 11.99 6.33
C THR A 238 -5.74 11.69 4.87
N ARG A 239 -6.08 10.48 4.39
CA ARG A 239 -5.75 10.08 3.03
C ARG A 239 -6.60 10.74 1.96
N VAL A 240 -7.88 10.94 2.23
CA VAL A 240 -8.76 11.70 1.32
C VAL A 240 -8.29 13.13 1.18
N GLU A 241 -7.91 13.78 2.29
CA GLU A 241 -7.37 15.13 2.28
C GLU A 241 -6.06 15.22 1.46
N GLU A 242 -5.11 14.32 1.67
CA GLU A 242 -3.86 14.26 0.91
C GLU A 242 -4.10 14.05 -0.59
N LEU A 243 -4.92 13.05 -0.96
CA LEU A 243 -5.17 12.72 -2.36
C LEU A 243 -5.97 13.81 -3.08
N SER A 244 -6.93 14.42 -2.41
CA SER A 244 -7.76 15.47 -2.99
C SER A 244 -7.02 16.81 -3.14
N SER A 245 -6.01 17.08 -2.30
CA SER A 245 -5.20 18.29 -2.41
C SER A 245 -4.43 18.40 -3.72
N GLY A 246 -4.14 17.27 -4.35
CA GLY A 246 -3.49 17.20 -5.67
C GLY A 246 -4.44 17.26 -6.85
N LEU A 247 -5.75 17.25 -6.60
CA LEU A 247 -6.78 17.32 -7.63
C LEU A 247 -7.36 18.74 -7.65
N ASP A 248 -7.36 19.40 -8.82
CA ASP A 248 -8.01 20.70 -9.01
C ASP A 248 -9.54 20.54 -9.00
N LEU A 249 -10.09 20.04 -7.88
CA LEU A 249 -11.51 19.84 -7.71
C LEU A 249 -12.13 21.01 -6.94
N ASN A 250 -13.22 21.55 -7.46
CA ASN A 250 -14.07 22.49 -6.73
C ASN A 250 -14.97 21.72 -5.76
N ALA A 251 -14.39 20.92 -4.88
CA ALA A 251 -15.09 20.05 -3.96
C ALA A 251 -14.68 20.35 -2.52
N ARG A 252 -15.67 20.27 -1.61
CA ARG A 252 -15.42 20.38 -0.18
C ARG A 252 -14.95 19.01 0.36
N GLN A 253 -14.10 19.05 1.38
CA GLN A 253 -13.74 17.85 2.11
C GLN A 253 -14.98 17.17 2.72
N PRO A 254 -15.04 15.85 2.76
CA PRO A 254 -16.13 15.14 3.42
C PRO A 254 -16.15 15.49 4.91
N ASP A 255 -17.34 15.75 5.43
CA ASP A 255 -17.50 15.95 6.87
C ASP A 255 -17.36 14.62 7.63
N GLY A 256 -17.20 14.71 8.95
CA GLY A 256 -17.03 13.54 9.82
C GLY A 256 -18.19 12.57 9.75
N ASP A 257 -19.43 13.04 9.59
CA ASP A 257 -20.64 12.21 9.47
C ASP A 257 -20.63 11.40 8.16
N THR A 258 -20.20 11.99 7.07
CA THR A 258 -20.03 11.32 5.77
C THR A 258 -18.98 10.22 5.85
N VAL A 259 -17.81 10.52 6.45
CA VAL A 259 -16.73 9.54 6.63
C VAL A 259 -17.20 8.40 7.53
N GLU A 260 -17.85 8.71 8.66
CA GLU A 260 -18.39 7.72 9.62
C GLU A 260 -19.36 6.76 8.94
N LYS A 261 -20.29 7.26 8.12
CA LYS A 261 -21.24 6.41 7.39
C LYS A 261 -20.55 5.43 6.47
N VAL A 262 -19.59 5.90 5.66
CA VAL A 262 -18.84 5.04 4.73
C VAL A 262 -18.04 4.00 5.50
N VAL A 263 -17.27 4.40 6.49
CA VAL A 263 -16.44 3.49 7.31
C VAL A 263 -17.32 2.48 8.05
N THR A 264 -18.45 2.91 8.62
CA THR A 264 -19.39 2.02 9.30
C THR A 264 -19.91 0.93 8.36
N ILE A 265 -20.39 1.29 7.17
CA ILE A 265 -20.91 0.33 6.18
C ILE A 265 -19.81 -0.68 5.82
N PHE A 266 -18.61 -0.21 5.54
CA PHE A 266 -17.48 -1.08 5.17
C PHE A 266 -17.09 -2.04 6.29
N ARG A 267 -16.99 -1.54 7.52
CA ARG A 267 -16.65 -2.38 8.68
C ARG A 267 -17.71 -3.46 8.95
N GLU A 268 -18.97 -3.11 8.91
CA GLU A 268 -20.06 -4.05 9.20
C GLU A 268 -20.17 -5.15 8.15
N LEU A 269 -20.13 -4.78 6.88
CA LEU A 269 -20.18 -5.75 5.80
C LEU A 269 -18.92 -6.63 5.77
N ARG A 270 -17.74 -6.08 6.04
CA ARG A 270 -16.47 -6.81 6.17
C ARG A 270 -16.47 -7.76 7.35
N ALA A 271 -17.02 -7.34 8.49
CA ALA A 271 -17.12 -8.17 9.69
C ALA A 271 -18.28 -9.20 9.64
N GLY A 272 -19.23 -9.03 8.72
CA GLY A 272 -20.44 -9.86 8.68
C GLY A 272 -21.39 -9.67 9.88
N ALA A 273 -21.30 -8.52 10.55
CA ALA A 273 -22.15 -8.16 11.69
C ALA A 273 -22.21 -6.64 11.86
N THR A 274 -23.31 -6.14 12.44
CA THR A 274 -23.40 -4.73 12.87
C THR A 274 -22.37 -4.41 13.95
N LEU A 275 -21.94 -3.13 14.05
CA LEU A 275 -20.93 -2.69 15.04
C LEU A 275 -21.32 -3.00 16.48
N ASP A 276 -22.61 -3.00 16.80
CA ASP A 276 -23.14 -3.37 18.11
C ASP A 276 -23.26 -4.90 18.33
N GLY A 277 -22.90 -5.71 17.32
CA GLY A 277 -22.93 -7.17 17.35
C GLY A 277 -24.31 -7.80 17.38
N LYS A 278 -25.41 -7.01 17.33
CA LYS A 278 -26.77 -7.51 17.50
C LYS A 278 -27.31 -8.23 16.26
N GLN A 279 -26.85 -7.87 15.09
CA GLN A 279 -27.31 -8.44 13.82
C GLN A 279 -26.18 -9.04 13.02
N LYS A 280 -26.30 -10.31 12.63
CA LYS A 280 -25.43 -10.95 11.66
C LYS A 280 -25.81 -10.52 10.25
N LEU A 281 -24.82 -10.29 9.42
CA LEU A 281 -24.95 -9.87 8.02
C LEU A 281 -24.44 -10.97 7.11
N LYS A 282 -25.02 -11.06 5.92
CA LYS A 282 -24.48 -11.94 4.89
C LYS A 282 -23.16 -11.34 4.35
N PRO A 283 -22.12 -12.15 4.21
CA PRO A 283 -20.87 -11.68 3.64
C PRO A 283 -21.06 -11.27 2.17
N THR A 284 -20.33 -10.24 1.76
CA THR A 284 -20.20 -9.84 0.36
C THR A 284 -18.93 -10.44 -0.24
N SER A 285 -18.86 -10.53 -1.55
CA SER A 285 -17.66 -11.02 -2.27
C SER A 285 -16.53 -10.00 -2.27
N GLY A 286 -16.84 -8.72 -2.06
CA GLY A 286 -15.86 -7.63 -1.95
C GLY A 286 -15.11 -7.65 -0.63
N VAL A 287 -13.85 -7.20 -0.65
CA VAL A 287 -13.00 -7.09 0.56
C VAL A 287 -13.43 -5.92 1.44
N LEU A 288 -13.99 -4.86 0.84
CA LEU A 288 -14.40 -3.61 1.51
C LEU A 288 -13.29 -3.04 2.40
N SER A 289 -12.11 -2.88 1.78
CA SER A 289 -10.92 -2.40 2.45
C SER A 289 -10.98 -0.89 2.73
N THR A 290 -10.17 -0.43 3.69
CA THR A 290 -9.98 1.01 3.97
C THR A 290 -9.53 1.77 2.72
N ALA A 291 -8.72 1.17 1.85
CA ALA A 291 -8.32 1.77 0.57
C ALA A 291 -9.51 1.99 -0.39
N GLU A 292 -10.47 1.05 -0.42
CA GLU A 292 -11.69 1.23 -1.22
C GLU A 292 -12.59 2.33 -0.64
N ALA A 293 -12.66 2.47 0.69
CA ALA A 293 -13.39 3.58 1.32
C ALA A 293 -12.79 4.96 0.95
N ILE A 294 -11.45 5.06 0.95
CA ILE A 294 -10.73 6.27 0.51
C ILE A 294 -11.06 6.58 -0.96
N SER A 295 -10.94 5.57 -1.84
CA SER A 295 -11.24 5.73 -3.27
C SER A 295 -12.69 6.14 -3.52
N LEU A 296 -13.63 5.58 -2.77
CA LEU A 296 -15.05 5.93 -2.84
C LEU A 296 -15.28 7.42 -2.50
N LEU A 297 -14.71 7.90 -1.41
CA LEU A 297 -14.85 9.30 -1.00
C LEU A 297 -14.19 10.25 -2.00
N CYS A 298 -12.99 9.94 -2.49
CA CYS A 298 -12.34 10.74 -3.53
C CYS A 298 -13.19 10.81 -4.82
N ASN A 299 -13.81 9.68 -5.22
CA ASN A 299 -14.71 9.65 -6.37
C ASN A 299 -15.98 10.47 -6.13
N SER A 300 -16.58 10.38 -4.93
CA SER A 300 -17.74 11.19 -4.56
C SER A 300 -17.43 12.70 -4.54
N MET A 301 -16.23 13.08 -4.07
CA MET A 301 -15.74 14.46 -4.19
C MET A 301 -15.62 14.90 -5.65
N ALA A 302 -15.09 14.04 -6.51
CA ALA A 302 -14.95 14.35 -7.94
C ALA A 302 -16.33 14.54 -8.62
N LEU A 303 -17.31 13.72 -8.26
CA LEU A 303 -18.70 13.89 -8.73
C LEU A 303 -19.28 15.22 -8.25
N ALA A 304 -19.20 15.49 -6.96
CA ALA A 304 -19.71 16.73 -6.36
C ALA A 304 -19.05 17.98 -6.94
N GLY A 305 -17.71 17.96 -7.14
CA GLY A 305 -16.97 19.12 -7.66
C GLY A 305 -17.11 19.34 -9.15
N SER A 306 -17.34 18.28 -9.95
CA SER A 306 -17.44 18.37 -11.42
C SER A 306 -18.87 18.55 -11.92
N PHE A 307 -19.85 17.96 -11.24
CA PHE A 307 -21.23 17.90 -11.70
C PHE A 307 -22.26 18.45 -10.70
N GLY A 308 -21.83 18.80 -9.49
CA GLY A 308 -22.64 19.37 -8.42
C GLY A 308 -22.18 20.77 -7.99
N ASP A 309 -22.52 21.14 -6.76
CA ASP A 309 -22.17 22.42 -6.12
C ASP A 309 -20.90 22.34 -5.24
N GLY A 310 -20.16 21.24 -5.32
CA GLY A 310 -18.96 20.95 -4.56
C GLY A 310 -19.20 20.28 -3.21
N GLY A 311 -20.44 20.11 -2.75
CA GLY A 311 -20.80 19.35 -1.56
C GLY A 311 -21.17 17.91 -1.92
N ILE A 312 -20.61 16.92 -1.21
CA ILE A 312 -20.96 15.52 -1.42
C ILE A 312 -22.43 15.28 -1.05
N MET A 313 -23.20 14.83 -2.01
CA MET A 313 -24.61 14.49 -1.82
C MET A 313 -24.78 12.98 -1.56
N PRO A 314 -25.89 12.55 -0.93
CA PRO A 314 -26.17 11.13 -0.71
C PRO A 314 -26.12 10.27 -1.98
N GLU A 315 -26.48 10.85 -3.13
CA GLU A 315 -26.48 10.22 -4.46
C GLU A 315 -25.06 9.93 -4.96
N ASP A 316 -24.11 10.84 -4.67
CA ASP A 316 -22.70 10.67 -5.02
C ASP A 316 -22.06 9.49 -4.25
N LEU A 317 -22.42 9.37 -2.95
CA LEU A 317 -21.98 8.25 -2.11
C LEU A 317 -22.64 6.93 -2.54
N ALA A 318 -23.94 6.97 -2.84
CA ALA A 318 -24.70 5.77 -3.18
C ALA A 318 -24.15 5.06 -4.43
N ALA A 319 -23.76 5.82 -5.44
CA ALA A 319 -23.14 5.27 -6.66
C ALA A 319 -21.83 4.54 -6.34
N GLY A 320 -20.97 5.16 -5.53
CA GLY A 320 -19.71 4.57 -5.08
C GLY A 320 -19.91 3.33 -4.19
N LEU A 321 -20.85 3.39 -3.23
CA LEU A 321 -21.19 2.28 -2.33
C LEU A 321 -21.69 1.06 -3.11
N GLN A 322 -22.60 1.25 -4.06
CA GLN A 322 -23.10 0.15 -4.87
C GLN A 322 -21.96 -0.52 -5.65
N GLY A 323 -21.11 0.24 -6.30
CA GLY A 323 -19.96 -0.29 -7.04
C GLY A 323 -18.90 -0.96 -6.16
N ALA A 324 -18.73 -0.51 -4.91
CA ALA A 324 -17.80 -1.13 -3.96
C ALA A 324 -18.35 -2.44 -3.37
N VAL A 325 -19.63 -2.46 -3.00
CA VAL A 325 -20.27 -3.59 -2.31
C VAL A 325 -20.71 -4.69 -3.28
N VAL A 326 -21.28 -4.33 -4.43
CA VAL A 326 -21.83 -5.29 -5.39
C VAL A 326 -20.78 -5.63 -6.44
N LYS A 327 -20.03 -6.70 -6.21
CA LYS A 327 -19.05 -7.26 -7.17
C LYS A 327 -19.62 -8.48 -7.91
N ASP A 328 -20.43 -9.29 -7.22
CA ASP A 328 -21.20 -10.39 -7.78
C ASP A 328 -22.68 -9.98 -7.77
N GLU A 329 -23.26 -9.78 -8.98
CA GLU A 329 -24.62 -9.26 -9.11
C GLU A 329 -25.68 -10.15 -8.43
N GLU A 330 -25.52 -11.46 -8.43
CA GLU A 330 -26.52 -12.36 -7.86
C GLU A 330 -26.46 -12.40 -6.33
N LYS A 331 -25.26 -12.53 -5.77
CA LYS A 331 -25.07 -12.72 -4.32
C LYS A 331 -25.04 -11.41 -3.57
N ASP A 332 -24.22 -10.47 -4.03
CA ASP A 332 -23.97 -9.23 -3.30
C ASP A 332 -25.18 -8.29 -3.36
N LYS A 333 -25.93 -8.29 -4.46
CA LYS A 333 -27.15 -7.48 -4.60
C LYS A 333 -28.20 -7.85 -3.57
N ILE A 334 -28.32 -9.15 -3.25
CA ILE A 334 -29.23 -9.62 -2.18
C ILE A 334 -28.71 -9.18 -0.81
N SER A 335 -27.42 -9.38 -0.53
CA SER A 335 -26.81 -8.99 0.75
C SER A 335 -26.88 -7.49 0.97
N TRP A 336 -26.63 -6.69 -0.09
CA TRP A 336 -26.75 -5.25 -0.04
C TRP A 336 -28.18 -4.78 0.22
N LYS A 337 -29.17 -5.36 -0.44
CA LYS A 337 -30.58 -5.06 -0.22
C LYS A 337 -31.02 -5.38 1.21
N GLU A 338 -30.60 -6.53 1.73
CA GLU A 338 -30.87 -6.90 3.14
C GLU A 338 -30.23 -5.91 4.12
N TYR A 339 -29.00 -5.46 3.87
CA TYR A 339 -28.33 -4.45 4.68
C TYR A 339 -29.09 -3.11 4.66
N LEU A 340 -29.52 -2.64 3.49
CA LEU A 340 -30.28 -1.42 3.35
C LEU A 340 -31.59 -1.46 4.15
N GLU A 341 -32.39 -2.51 3.99
CA GLU A 341 -33.73 -2.60 4.61
C GLU A 341 -33.66 -2.93 6.12
N ASN A 342 -32.73 -3.76 6.53
CA ASN A 342 -32.72 -4.28 7.90
C ASN A 342 -31.79 -3.47 8.83
N VAL A 343 -30.78 -2.80 8.30
CA VAL A 343 -29.80 -2.04 9.09
C VAL A 343 -29.91 -0.54 8.81
N MET A 344 -29.58 -0.10 7.61
CA MET A 344 -29.44 1.33 7.30
C MET A 344 -30.74 2.10 7.52
N LYS A 345 -31.88 1.57 7.07
CA LYS A 345 -33.20 2.15 7.24
C LYS A 345 -33.59 2.38 8.72
N LYS A 346 -33.08 1.55 9.61
CA LYS A 346 -33.41 1.57 11.05
C LYS A 346 -32.48 2.44 11.89
N ARG A 347 -31.43 3.01 11.33
CA ARG A 347 -30.40 3.78 12.07
C ARG A 347 -30.79 5.21 12.43
N GLY A 348 -31.95 5.68 12.06
CA GLY A 348 -32.40 7.03 12.38
C GLY A 348 -32.42 8.00 11.21
N SER A 349 -32.89 9.23 11.48
CA SER A 349 -33.19 10.21 10.42
C SER A 349 -31.98 10.62 9.59
N GLN A 350 -30.79 10.70 10.18
CA GLN A 350 -29.55 11.09 9.50
C GLN A 350 -29.06 10.08 8.43
N TRP A 351 -29.51 8.81 8.50
CA TRP A 351 -29.19 7.78 7.53
C TRP A 351 -30.21 7.69 6.38
N LEU A 352 -31.40 8.24 6.56
CA LEU A 352 -32.51 8.13 5.59
C LEU A 352 -32.19 8.70 4.21
N PRO A 353 -31.50 9.85 4.06
CA PRO A 353 -31.13 10.35 2.73
C PRO A 353 -30.26 9.35 1.97
N LEU A 354 -29.19 8.86 2.59
CA LEU A 354 -28.29 7.87 1.97
C LEU A 354 -29.02 6.53 1.68
N TYR A 355 -29.86 6.07 2.61
CA TYR A 355 -30.69 4.88 2.39
C TYR A 355 -31.57 5.03 1.13
N ARG A 356 -32.25 6.19 0.96
CA ARG A 356 -33.12 6.45 -0.19
C ARG A 356 -32.31 6.43 -1.49
N ALA A 357 -31.19 7.13 -1.53
CA ALA A 357 -30.31 7.17 -2.70
C ALA A 357 -29.81 5.78 -3.09
N CYS A 358 -29.33 4.99 -2.12
CA CYS A 358 -28.87 3.61 -2.36
C CYS A 358 -30.02 2.69 -2.84
N ARG A 359 -31.25 2.86 -2.29
CA ARG A 359 -32.42 2.07 -2.66
C ARG A 359 -32.86 2.34 -4.10
N GLU A 360 -32.85 3.61 -4.53
CA GLU A 360 -33.22 3.99 -5.91
C GLU A 360 -32.30 3.38 -6.93
N LEU A 361 -30.98 3.35 -6.66
CA LEU A 361 -30.00 2.70 -7.54
C LEU A 361 -30.15 1.18 -7.57
N ASN A 362 -30.46 0.56 -6.44
CA ASN A 362 -30.60 -0.91 -6.36
C ASN A 362 -31.94 -1.42 -6.98
N GLY A 363 -32.87 -0.54 -7.25
CA GLY A 363 -34.15 -0.85 -7.90
C GLY A 363 -34.15 -0.71 -9.42
N LYS A 364 -33.10 -0.15 -9.97
CA LYS A 364 -32.82 -0.08 -11.41
C LYS A 364 -31.91 -1.22 -11.85
#